data_d31123f4882ee52c93f41da0f318a4c3
#
_entry.id   d31123f4882ee52c93f41da0f318a4c3
#
_cell.length_a   1.000
_cell.length_b   1.000
_cell.length_c   1.000
_cell.angle_alpha   90.00
_cell.angle_beta   90.00
_cell.angle_gamma   90.00
#
_symmetry.space_group_name_H-M   'P 1'
#
loop_
_entity.id
_entity.type
_entity.pdbx_description
1 polymer ?
#
loop_
_entity_poly.entity_id
_entity_poly.type
_entity_poly.pdbx_seq_one_letter_code
_entity_poly.pdbx_strand_id
1 'polypeptide(L)'
;SVAMLNPRCSLETIEAWVSGDISVSCPLINGTAHQTGALGRCENQPLLDEIAEQYGCGIRAQFVARLIDLMNYWKVRRAPQWTVLAAQTAPHTGLAHVQTARGSLIVRVIVENGMIAGVKTIAPTEWNFASGSCAEQALSMIEFSTQDQWRRDAAWIVTAIDPCVPYQIRFHNDTSDTE
;
A
#
# COMPACT_ATOMS: atom_id res chain seq x y z
N SER A 1 8.59 -11.95 -3.69
CA SER A 1 9.05 -10.78 -2.91
C SER A 1 8.19 -9.57 -3.25
N VAL A 2 7.93 -8.70 -2.29
CA VAL A 2 7.23 -7.43 -2.47
C VAL A 2 8.27 -6.32 -2.51
N ALA A 3 8.18 -5.44 -3.51
CA ALA A 3 9.02 -4.25 -3.60
C ALA A 3 8.37 -3.06 -2.88
N MET A 4 9.17 -2.06 -2.51
CA MET A 4 8.63 -0.80 -1.99
C MET A 4 8.27 0.11 -3.16
N LEU A 5 7.05 0.67 -3.14
CA LEU A 5 6.66 1.69 -4.09
C LEU A 5 7.36 3.01 -3.71
N ASN A 6 8.14 3.56 -4.65
CA ASN A 6 8.80 4.84 -4.41
C ASN A 6 7.75 5.96 -4.20
N PRO A 7 7.70 6.59 -3.03
CA PRO A 7 6.72 7.64 -2.74
C PRO A 7 6.93 8.92 -3.57
N ARG A 8 8.09 9.05 -4.21
CA ARG A 8 8.49 10.21 -5.04
C ARG A 8 8.45 9.94 -6.53
N CYS A 9 7.69 8.91 -6.98
CA CYS A 9 7.50 8.65 -8.40
C CYS A 9 6.99 9.90 -9.14
N SER A 10 7.54 10.15 -10.32
CA SER A 10 7.04 11.20 -11.21
C SER A 10 5.66 10.85 -11.79
N LEU A 11 4.87 11.86 -12.13
CA LEU A 11 3.57 11.63 -12.81
C LEU A 11 3.74 10.91 -14.14
N GLU A 12 4.82 11.15 -14.87
CA GLU A 12 5.12 10.46 -16.13
C GLU A 12 5.29 8.95 -15.90
N THR A 13 6.04 8.56 -14.88
CA THR A 13 6.21 7.15 -14.51
C THR A 13 4.88 6.52 -14.12
N ILE A 14 4.08 7.21 -13.32
CA ILE A 14 2.77 6.72 -12.88
C ILE A 14 1.80 6.62 -14.05
N GLU A 15 1.77 7.60 -14.96
CA GLU A 15 0.92 7.54 -16.17
C GLU A 15 1.27 6.34 -17.03
N ALA A 16 2.55 6.02 -17.18
CA ALA A 16 2.98 4.83 -17.91
C ALA A 16 2.43 3.53 -17.31
N TRP A 17 2.27 3.46 -15.97
CA TRP A 17 1.65 2.30 -15.33
C TRP A 17 0.12 2.29 -15.50
N VAL A 18 -0.54 3.41 -15.26
CA VAL A 18 -2.00 3.51 -15.13
C VAL A 18 -2.70 3.58 -16.51
N SER A 19 -2.02 4.03 -17.54
CA SER A 19 -2.51 4.00 -18.93
C SER A 19 -2.47 2.61 -19.53
N GLY A 20 -1.63 1.72 -19.01
CA GLY A 20 -1.55 0.31 -19.40
C GLY A 20 -2.64 -0.55 -18.73
N ASP A 21 -2.45 -1.87 -18.82
CA ASP A 21 -3.39 -2.88 -18.30
C ASP A 21 -3.21 -3.18 -16.81
N ILE A 22 -2.70 -2.23 -16.00
CA ILE A 22 -2.59 -2.45 -14.56
C ILE A 22 -3.98 -2.68 -13.97
N SER A 23 -4.14 -3.81 -13.29
CA SER A 23 -5.36 -4.11 -12.54
C SER A 23 -5.48 -3.17 -11.35
N VAL A 24 -6.63 -2.55 -11.17
CA VAL A 24 -6.88 -1.68 -10.01
C VAL A 24 -6.93 -2.50 -8.72
N SER A 25 -7.56 -3.66 -8.75
CA SER A 25 -7.72 -4.52 -7.57
C SER A 25 -6.48 -5.35 -7.22
N CYS A 26 -5.53 -5.47 -8.15
CA CYS A 26 -4.26 -6.18 -7.95
C CYS A 26 -3.15 -5.49 -8.76
N PRO A 27 -2.68 -4.33 -8.28
CA PRO A 27 -1.72 -3.53 -9.03
C PRO A 27 -0.33 -4.17 -8.98
N LEU A 28 0.11 -4.69 -10.13
CA LEU A 28 1.46 -5.21 -10.32
C LEU A 28 2.23 -4.29 -11.27
N ILE A 29 3.41 -3.83 -10.87
CA ILE A 29 4.31 -3.09 -11.73
C ILE A 29 5.36 -4.06 -12.25
N ASN A 30 5.39 -4.29 -13.57
CA ASN A 30 6.26 -5.28 -14.19
C ASN A 30 6.13 -6.68 -13.56
N GLY A 31 4.91 -7.09 -13.22
CA GLY A 31 4.63 -8.39 -12.60
C GLY A 31 5.02 -8.49 -11.12
N THR A 32 5.45 -7.40 -10.50
CA THR A 32 5.85 -7.37 -9.09
C THR A 32 4.83 -6.62 -8.25
N ALA A 33 4.44 -7.22 -7.11
CA ALA A 33 3.62 -6.54 -6.10
C ALA A 33 4.45 -5.48 -5.37
N HIS A 34 3.80 -4.36 -5.04
CA HIS A 34 4.45 -3.26 -4.35
C HIS A 34 3.72 -2.93 -3.05
N GLN A 35 4.50 -2.60 -2.03
CA GLN A 35 4.00 -2.07 -0.77
C GLN A 35 4.14 -0.55 -0.75
N THR A 36 3.15 0.14 -0.19
CA THR A 36 3.18 1.58 0.03
C THR A 36 2.89 1.92 1.49
N GLY A 37 3.29 3.11 1.94
CA GLY A 37 3.00 3.59 3.28
C GLY A 37 4.20 4.24 3.98
N ALA A 38 4.11 4.29 5.30
CA ALA A 38 5.13 4.92 6.14
C ALA A 38 6.51 4.30 5.98
N LEU A 39 6.57 2.96 5.81
CA LEU A 39 7.85 2.25 5.65
C LEU A 39 8.64 2.77 4.43
N GLY A 40 7.96 2.95 3.29
CA GLY A 40 8.60 3.51 2.08
C GLY A 40 8.95 4.99 2.19
N ARG A 41 8.21 5.78 3.00
CA ARG A 41 8.52 7.20 3.23
C ARG A 41 9.69 7.41 4.20
N CYS A 42 9.94 6.45 5.07
CA CYS A 42 10.97 6.50 6.10
C CYS A 42 12.28 5.81 5.68
N GLU A 43 12.58 5.75 4.37
CA GLU A 43 13.86 5.23 3.87
C GLU A 43 15.05 5.95 4.53
N ASN A 44 16.15 5.23 4.73
CA ASN A 44 17.40 5.72 5.34
C ASN A 44 17.25 6.21 6.79
N GLN A 45 16.39 5.58 7.57
CA GLN A 45 16.28 5.84 9.01
C GLN A 45 17.07 4.78 9.78
N PRO A 46 18.17 5.12 10.47
CA PRO A 46 19.06 4.14 11.13
C PRO A 46 18.33 3.18 12.07
N LEU A 47 17.32 3.68 12.80
CA LEU A 47 16.50 2.84 13.68
C LEU A 47 15.68 1.79 12.91
N LEU A 48 15.17 2.14 11.72
CA LEU A 48 14.46 1.18 10.88
C LEU A 48 15.39 0.16 10.25
N ASP A 49 16.58 0.59 9.87
CA ASP A 49 17.60 -0.30 9.31
C ASP A 49 18.02 -1.33 10.37
N GLU A 50 18.27 -0.92 11.63
CA GLU A 50 18.56 -1.81 12.75
C GLU A 50 17.41 -2.79 13.03
N ILE A 51 16.16 -2.32 13.03
CA ILE A 51 14.99 -3.19 13.22
C ILE A 51 14.84 -4.19 12.07
N ALA A 52 15.07 -3.75 10.83
CA ALA A 52 14.97 -4.59 9.66
C ALA A 52 16.07 -5.67 9.64
N GLU A 53 17.28 -5.35 10.07
CA GLU A 53 18.38 -6.30 10.20
C GLU A 53 18.10 -7.35 11.29
N GLN A 54 17.57 -6.93 12.44
CA GLN A 54 17.35 -7.81 13.58
C GLN A 54 16.04 -8.63 13.48
N TYR A 55 14.98 -8.06 12.93
CA TYR A 55 13.61 -8.62 13.00
C TYR A 55 12.91 -8.68 11.64
N GLY A 56 13.56 -8.24 10.55
CA GLY A 56 12.93 -8.11 9.23
C GLY A 56 11.96 -6.93 9.14
N CYS A 57 11.41 -6.72 7.92
CA CYS A 57 10.46 -5.64 7.63
C CYS A 57 9.01 -6.00 8.04
N GLY A 58 8.84 -6.73 9.13
CA GLY A 58 7.54 -7.17 9.64
C GLY A 58 6.78 -6.11 10.45
N ILE A 59 5.91 -6.59 11.35
CA ILE A 59 5.01 -5.76 12.18
C ILE A 59 5.75 -4.66 12.94
N ARG A 60 6.92 -4.96 13.51
CA ARG A 60 7.72 -4.01 14.30
C ARG A 60 8.19 -2.84 13.44
N ALA A 61 8.75 -3.13 12.26
CA ALA A 61 9.20 -2.11 11.33
C ALA A 61 8.04 -1.22 10.85
N GLN A 62 6.87 -1.80 10.58
CA GLN A 62 5.67 -1.07 10.19
C GLN A 62 5.22 -0.07 11.27
N PHE A 63 5.13 -0.49 12.53
CA PHE A 63 4.74 0.40 13.62
C PHE A 63 5.77 1.50 13.88
N VAL A 64 7.06 1.17 13.89
CA VAL A 64 8.12 2.16 14.10
C VAL A 64 8.18 3.15 12.94
N ALA A 65 8.04 2.69 11.69
CA ALA A 65 7.95 3.57 10.53
C ALA A 65 6.80 4.58 10.64
N ARG A 66 5.62 4.15 11.09
CA ARG A 66 4.46 5.05 11.31
C ARG A 66 4.73 6.10 12.39
N LEU A 67 5.41 5.73 13.48
CA LEU A 67 5.81 6.69 14.51
C LEU A 67 6.83 7.70 13.98
N ILE A 68 7.83 7.24 13.24
CA ILE A 68 8.83 8.11 12.61
C ILE A 68 8.18 9.05 11.59
N ASP A 69 7.30 8.53 10.74
CA ASP A 69 6.57 9.31 9.74
C ASP A 69 5.71 10.41 10.40
N LEU A 70 5.01 10.08 11.50
CA LEU A 70 4.26 11.04 12.29
C LEU A 70 5.17 12.11 12.91
N MET A 71 6.31 11.72 13.48
CA MET A 71 7.29 12.65 14.03
C MET A 71 7.87 13.57 12.97
N ASN A 72 8.17 13.04 11.79
CA ASN A 72 8.67 13.82 10.66
C ASN A 72 7.61 14.81 10.17
N TYR A 73 6.35 14.39 10.07
CA TYR A 73 5.23 15.27 9.74
C TYR A 73 5.08 16.42 10.76
N TRP A 74 5.24 16.12 12.05
CA TRP A 74 5.17 17.15 13.11
C TRP A 74 6.33 18.15 13.06
N LYS A 75 7.54 17.69 12.72
CA LYS A 75 8.73 18.55 12.58
C LYS A 75 8.65 19.46 11.37
N VAL A 76 8.11 18.97 10.27
CA VAL A 76 7.96 19.71 9.01
C VAL A 76 6.59 20.36 9.00
N ARG A 77 6.50 21.64 9.36
CA ARG A 77 5.23 22.40 9.40
C ARG A 77 4.52 22.55 8.05
N ARG A 78 5.09 22.05 6.95
CA ARG A 78 4.52 22.03 5.60
C ARG A 78 4.75 20.67 4.98
N ALA A 79 3.70 20.13 4.35
CA ALA A 79 3.83 18.91 3.57
C ALA A 79 4.88 19.08 2.46
N PRO A 80 5.78 18.12 2.23
CA PRO A 80 6.70 18.14 1.10
C PRO A 80 5.95 18.28 -0.23
N GLN A 81 6.53 18.95 -1.21
CA GLN A 81 5.89 19.18 -2.53
C GLN A 81 5.50 17.87 -3.24
N TRP A 82 6.23 16.78 -3.00
CA TRP A 82 5.93 15.46 -3.58
C TRP A 82 4.72 14.75 -2.93
N THR A 83 4.16 15.31 -1.86
CA THR A 83 2.99 14.72 -1.19
C THR A 83 1.75 14.74 -2.07
N VAL A 84 1.61 15.75 -2.92
CA VAL A 84 0.52 15.86 -3.89
C VAL A 84 1.11 16.30 -5.23
N LEU A 85 0.99 15.45 -6.21
CA LEU A 85 1.34 15.74 -7.61
C LEU A 85 0.06 15.59 -8.44
N ALA A 86 -0.25 16.58 -9.26
CA ALA A 86 -1.38 16.49 -10.17
C ALA A 86 -1.10 17.28 -11.45
N ALA A 87 -1.45 16.71 -12.59
CA ALA A 87 -1.34 17.37 -13.88
C ALA A 87 -2.31 16.78 -14.90
N GLN A 88 -2.53 17.51 -15.99
CA GLN A 88 -3.08 16.97 -17.21
C GLN A 88 -1.94 16.23 -17.92
N THR A 89 -2.09 14.91 -18.13
CA THR A 89 -1.06 14.04 -18.73
C THR A 89 -1.27 13.80 -20.22
N ALA A 90 -2.52 13.98 -20.70
CA ALA A 90 -2.90 13.93 -22.10
C ALA A 90 -4.13 14.81 -22.34
N PRO A 91 -4.53 15.09 -23.59
CA PRO A 91 -5.81 15.77 -23.87
C PRO A 91 -6.96 15.07 -23.11
N HIS A 92 -7.73 15.86 -22.38
CA HIS A 92 -8.86 15.37 -21.58
C HIS A 92 -8.54 14.33 -20.50
N THR A 93 -7.27 14.15 -20.14
CA THR A 93 -6.83 13.18 -19.14
C THR A 93 -6.08 13.88 -18.00
N GLY A 94 -6.59 13.74 -16.78
CA GLY A 94 -5.94 14.21 -15.57
C GLY A 94 -5.42 13.03 -14.73
N LEU A 95 -4.25 13.20 -14.12
CA LEU A 95 -3.63 12.27 -13.20
C LEU A 95 -3.27 12.96 -11.90
N ALA A 96 -3.57 12.35 -10.78
CA ALA A 96 -3.11 12.78 -9.47
C ALA A 96 -2.47 11.62 -8.72
N HIS A 97 -1.37 11.92 -8.02
CA HIS A 97 -0.71 11.04 -7.05
C HIS A 97 -0.66 11.75 -5.72
N VAL A 98 -1.22 11.14 -4.70
CA VAL A 98 -1.31 11.69 -3.34
C VAL A 98 -0.69 10.71 -2.36
N GLN A 99 0.26 11.17 -1.56
CA GLN A 99 0.78 10.43 -0.41
C GLN A 99 -0.14 10.64 0.79
N THR A 100 -1.00 9.66 1.02
CA THR A 100 -1.87 9.64 2.21
C THR A 100 -1.13 9.06 3.42
N ALA A 101 -1.71 9.16 4.62
CA ALA A 101 -1.13 8.53 5.81
C ALA A 101 -0.85 7.03 5.63
N ARG A 102 -1.67 6.35 4.82
CA ARG A 102 -1.58 4.91 4.57
C ARG A 102 -0.80 4.53 3.31
N GLY A 103 -0.41 5.51 2.51
CA GLY A 103 0.40 5.29 1.32
C GLY A 103 -0.09 6.03 0.08
N SER A 104 0.31 5.54 -1.07
CA SER A 104 0.07 6.15 -2.38
C SER A 104 -1.36 5.92 -2.85
N LEU A 105 -2.08 7.03 -3.07
CA LEU A 105 -3.34 7.08 -3.79
C LEU A 105 -3.08 7.64 -5.18
N ILE A 106 -3.48 6.91 -6.20
CA ILE A 106 -3.39 7.33 -7.60
C ILE A 106 -4.81 7.44 -8.15
N VAL A 107 -5.11 8.56 -8.80
CA VAL A 107 -6.40 8.80 -9.45
C VAL A 107 -6.15 9.30 -10.87
N ARG A 108 -6.69 8.60 -11.86
CA ARG A 108 -6.69 9.00 -13.26
C ARG A 108 -8.12 9.22 -13.73
N VAL A 109 -8.38 10.36 -14.36
CA VAL A 109 -9.71 10.75 -14.84
C VAL A 109 -9.64 11.05 -16.32
N ILE A 110 -10.62 10.57 -17.08
CA ILE A 110 -10.82 10.89 -18.50
C ILE A 110 -12.13 11.68 -18.61
N VAL A 111 -12.09 12.80 -19.33
CA VAL A 111 -13.24 13.68 -19.55
C VAL A 111 -13.56 13.69 -21.05
N GLU A 112 -14.81 13.43 -21.42
CA GLU A 112 -15.31 13.52 -22.82
C GLU A 112 -16.58 14.37 -22.84
N ASN A 113 -16.66 15.29 -23.78
CA ASN A 113 -17.80 16.19 -23.93
C ASN A 113 -18.20 16.93 -22.62
N GLY A 114 -17.22 17.29 -21.80
CA GLY A 114 -17.43 17.97 -20.52
C GLY A 114 -17.93 17.07 -19.39
N MET A 115 -18.00 15.74 -19.59
CA MET A 115 -18.42 14.77 -18.59
C MET A 115 -17.29 13.79 -18.28
N ILE A 116 -17.29 13.21 -17.07
CA ILE A 116 -16.35 12.15 -16.68
C ILE A 116 -16.73 10.89 -17.46
N ALA A 117 -15.85 10.47 -18.38
CA ALA A 117 -15.99 9.26 -19.18
C ALA A 117 -15.34 8.05 -18.51
N GLY A 118 -14.31 8.28 -17.68
CA GLY A 118 -13.62 7.20 -16.98
C GLY A 118 -12.89 7.68 -15.74
N VAL A 119 -12.86 6.81 -14.71
CA VAL A 119 -12.05 7.00 -13.50
C VAL A 119 -11.33 5.69 -13.20
N LYS A 120 -10.03 5.77 -12.98
CA LYS A 120 -9.23 4.68 -12.44
C LYS A 120 -8.60 5.15 -11.14
N THR A 121 -8.84 4.41 -10.05
CA THR A 121 -8.29 4.73 -8.71
C THR A 121 -7.54 3.52 -8.20
N ILE A 122 -6.30 3.72 -7.74
CA ILE A 122 -5.52 2.72 -7.02
C ILE A 122 -5.21 3.30 -5.65
N ALA A 123 -5.88 2.78 -4.62
CA ALA A 123 -5.72 3.24 -3.25
C ALA A 123 -4.63 2.43 -2.51
N PRO A 124 -4.16 2.89 -1.34
CA PRO A 124 -3.17 2.16 -0.55
C PRO A 124 -3.56 0.72 -0.22
N THR A 125 -4.85 0.45 -0.07
CA THR A 125 -5.36 -0.89 0.24
C THR A 125 -5.14 -1.87 -0.91
N GLU A 126 -5.32 -1.44 -2.17
CA GLU A 126 -5.08 -2.29 -3.34
C GLU A 126 -3.59 -2.68 -3.44
N TRP A 127 -2.69 -1.77 -3.12
CA TRP A 127 -1.25 -2.07 -3.09
C TRP A 127 -0.90 -3.07 -2.00
N ASN A 128 -1.43 -2.87 -0.80
CA ASN A 128 -0.96 -3.57 0.40
C ASN A 128 -1.71 -4.88 0.69
N PHE A 129 -2.94 -5.06 0.15
CA PHE A 129 -3.82 -6.20 0.47
C PHE A 129 -4.26 -7.03 -0.74
N ALA A 130 -3.79 -6.71 -1.94
CA ALA A 130 -4.04 -7.52 -3.12
C ALA A 130 -3.34 -8.89 -3.03
N SER A 131 -3.66 -9.78 -3.97
CA SER A 131 -2.92 -11.04 -4.10
C SER A 131 -1.44 -10.79 -4.38
N GLY A 132 -0.56 -11.56 -3.74
CA GLY A 132 0.89 -11.39 -3.77
C GLY A 132 1.42 -10.21 -2.94
N SER A 133 0.56 -9.43 -2.28
CA SER A 133 0.94 -8.25 -1.50
C SER A 133 1.70 -8.58 -0.21
N CYS A 134 2.16 -7.52 0.47
CA CYS A 134 2.80 -7.66 1.78
C CYS A 134 1.86 -8.24 2.84
N ALA A 135 0.57 -7.96 2.78
CA ALA A 135 -0.41 -8.51 3.72
C ALA A 135 -0.57 -10.02 3.52
N GLU A 136 -0.76 -10.49 2.28
CA GLU A 136 -0.87 -11.92 1.99
C GLU A 136 0.40 -12.67 2.40
N GLN A 137 1.58 -12.13 2.06
CA GLN A 137 2.84 -12.76 2.45
C GLN A 137 3.02 -12.82 3.97
N ALA A 138 2.70 -11.74 4.69
CA ALA A 138 2.79 -11.73 6.14
C ALA A 138 1.78 -12.70 6.81
N LEU A 139 0.55 -12.77 6.30
CA LEU A 139 -0.48 -13.69 6.80
C LEU A 139 -0.10 -15.15 6.55
N SER A 140 0.50 -15.47 5.40
CA SER A 140 0.95 -16.83 5.08
C SER A 140 2.10 -17.34 5.95
N MET A 141 2.79 -16.44 6.64
CA MET A 141 3.89 -16.78 7.56
C MET A 141 3.41 -17.05 9.00
N ILE A 142 2.12 -16.90 9.29
CA ILE A 142 1.58 -17.19 10.62
C ILE A 142 1.62 -18.69 10.86
N GLU A 143 2.36 -19.12 11.87
CA GLU A 143 2.33 -20.50 12.34
C GLU A 143 1.00 -20.78 13.04
N PHE A 144 0.28 -21.81 12.57
CA PHE A 144 -0.99 -22.17 13.18
C PHE A 144 -0.75 -22.88 14.52
N SER A 145 -1.31 -22.35 15.59
CA SER A 145 -1.34 -22.98 16.91
C SER A 145 -2.79 -23.27 17.35
N THR A 146 -3.55 -22.18 17.55
CA THR A 146 -4.98 -22.24 17.83
C THR A 146 -5.71 -21.21 16.98
N GLN A 147 -7.00 -21.38 16.75
CA GLN A 147 -7.82 -20.43 15.99
C GLN A 147 -7.79 -19.02 16.61
N ASP A 148 -7.82 -18.94 17.95
CA ASP A 148 -7.79 -17.66 18.64
C ASP A 148 -6.42 -16.99 18.55
N GLN A 149 -5.32 -17.74 18.61
CA GLN A 149 -3.99 -17.21 18.44
C GLN A 149 -3.80 -16.73 17.00
N TRP A 150 -4.19 -17.54 16.02
CA TRP A 150 -4.13 -17.16 14.61
C TRP A 150 -4.90 -15.86 14.33
N ARG A 151 -6.12 -15.72 14.88
CA ARG A 151 -6.91 -14.49 14.74
C ARG A 151 -6.21 -13.27 15.33
N ARG A 152 -5.58 -13.41 16.51
CA ARG A 152 -4.82 -12.32 17.12
C ARG A 152 -3.62 -11.92 16.27
N ASP A 153 -2.87 -12.89 15.75
CA ASP A 153 -1.68 -12.63 14.95
C ASP A 153 -2.05 -12.00 13.60
N ALA A 154 -3.10 -12.49 12.96
CA ALA A 154 -3.65 -11.88 11.76
C ALA A 154 -4.14 -10.43 12.01
N ALA A 155 -4.81 -10.18 13.14
CA ALA A 155 -5.25 -8.83 13.50
C ALA A 155 -4.07 -7.87 13.72
N TRP A 156 -2.96 -8.33 14.32
CA TRP A 156 -1.76 -7.53 14.45
C TRP A 156 -1.12 -7.19 13.10
N ILE A 157 -1.04 -8.15 12.19
CA ILE A 157 -0.52 -7.92 10.82
C ILE A 157 -1.38 -6.88 10.10
N VAL A 158 -2.71 -7.08 10.07
CA VAL A 158 -3.62 -6.16 9.39
C VAL A 158 -3.56 -4.76 10.01
N THR A 159 -3.50 -4.67 11.34
CA THR A 159 -3.37 -3.38 12.05
C THR A 159 -2.04 -2.68 11.73
N ALA A 160 -0.95 -3.43 11.62
CA ALA A 160 0.36 -2.87 11.28
C ALA A 160 0.40 -2.29 9.86
N ILE A 161 -0.25 -2.95 8.90
CA ILE A 161 -0.34 -2.52 7.50
C ILE A 161 -1.37 -1.39 7.34
N ASP A 162 -2.41 -1.35 8.19
CA ASP A 162 -3.39 -0.27 8.32
C ASP A 162 -4.24 -0.05 7.06
N PRO A 163 -5.23 -0.93 6.76
CA PRO A 163 -6.12 -0.72 5.62
C PRO A 163 -6.95 0.56 5.78
N CYS A 164 -7.27 1.22 4.66
CA CYS A 164 -8.09 2.44 4.66
C CYS A 164 -9.60 2.16 4.72
N VAL A 165 -10.01 0.90 4.79
CA VAL A 165 -11.40 0.44 4.80
C VAL A 165 -11.66 -0.48 5.98
N PRO A 166 -12.91 -0.61 6.47
CA PRO A 166 -13.28 -1.61 7.45
C PRO A 166 -12.98 -3.02 6.92
N TYR A 167 -12.53 -3.91 7.81
CA TYR A 167 -12.20 -5.28 7.45
C TYR A 167 -12.80 -6.28 8.43
N GLN A 168 -12.88 -7.55 8.01
CA GLN A 168 -13.24 -8.69 8.84
C GLN A 168 -12.24 -9.81 8.64
N ILE A 169 -11.86 -10.48 9.72
CA ILE A 169 -11.02 -11.67 9.68
C ILE A 169 -11.93 -12.88 9.83
N ARG A 170 -12.01 -13.72 8.79
CA ARG A 170 -12.76 -14.97 8.80
C ARG A 170 -11.78 -16.12 8.68
N PHE A 171 -11.96 -17.11 9.52
CA PHE A 171 -11.24 -18.37 9.44
C PHE A 171 -12.14 -19.38 8.69
N HIS A 172 -11.66 -19.88 7.58
CA HIS A 172 -12.32 -20.95 6.85
C HIS A 172 -11.60 -22.27 7.17
N ASN A 173 -12.31 -23.21 7.78
CA ASN A 173 -11.83 -24.59 7.84
C ASN A 173 -12.21 -25.25 6.51
N ASP A 174 -11.25 -25.62 5.70
CA ASP A 174 -11.45 -26.57 4.61
C ASP A 174 -11.62 -27.99 5.23
N THR A 175 -12.70 -28.19 5.99
CA THR A 175 -13.24 -29.54 6.12
C THR A 175 -14.00 -29.78 4.82
N SER A 176 -13.30 -30.28 3.80
CA SER A 176 -13.95 -31.03 2.74
C SER A 176 -14.72 -32.18 3.43
N ASP A 177 -16.01 -31.99 3.62
CA ASP A 177 -16.92 -33.08 3.90
C ASP A 177 -16.84 -34.07 2.72
N THR A 178 -15.97 -35.05 2.88
CA THR A 178 -16.06 -36.30 2.10
C THR A 178 -17.21 -37.08 2.71
N GLU A 179 -18.38 -36.91 2.15
CA GLU A 179 -19.42 -37.99 2.10
C GLU A 179 -19.41 -38.67 0.74
#